data_39564212a3c398e4ed5d8c772f2c8d62
#
_entry.id   39564212a3c398e4ed5d8c772f2c8d62
#
_cell.length_a   1.000
_cell.length_b   1.000
_cell.length_c   1.000
_cell.angle_alpha   90.00
_cell.angle_beta   90.00
_cell.angle_gamma   90.00
#
_symmetry.space_group_name_H-M   'P 1'
#
loop_
_entity.id
_entity.type
_entity.pdbx_description
1 polymer ?
#
loop_
_entity_poly.entity_id
_entity_poly.type
_entity_poly.pdbx_seq_one_letter_code
_entity_poly.pdbx_strand_id
1 'polypeptide(L)'
;MSIVACLLIAIGVGGAYGYKIAKREVADVKQQAYTLKADLKNVMAGLKAQDPVATETACDQLDVAIEDINKTFDKKIWKTAYKIPKFKGYIDSVKELLNLVQEASSDIARPTVAVLNDYPLSGLKVDDGFSITTINAYLSLLEDIEPKIDHIVTAMNQVNLPMGLNSMIADYSVQIASMTGSYDNLKEFLPLFKTFIGDGSDRTYLLAAQNSSEIRASGGFPGSIGTIRIRDGVLTIGNFSSVYTVSYTHLTLPTIR
;
A
#
# COMPACT_ATOMS: atom_id res chain seq x y z
N MET A 1 -9.79 15.76 34.70
CA MET A 1 -11.25 16.11 34.58
C MET A 1 -11.83 15.28 33.44
N SER A 2 -12.95 14.57 33.63
CA SER A 2 -13.56 13.75 32.57
C SER A 2 -14.18 14.66 31.49
N ILE A 3 -14.15 14.23 30.21
CA ILE A 3 -14.82 14.93 29.09
C ILE A 3 -16.30 15.21 29.41
N VAL A 4 -16.94 14.25 30.08
CA VAL A 4 -18.32 14.41 30.53
C VAL A 4 -18.50 15.61 31.47
N ALA A 5 -17.56 15.83 32.42
CA ALA A 5 -17.61 16.97 33.33
C ALA A 5 -17.44 18.30 32.60
N CYS A 6 -16.62 18.34 31.59
CA CYS A 6 -16.40 19.56 30.80
C CYS A 6 -17.57 19.84 29.83
N LEU A 7 -18.18 18.81 29.25
CA LEU A 7 -19.39 18.96 28.45
C LEU A 7 -20.57 19.47 29.32
N LEU A 8 -20.63 19.05 30.58
CA LEU A 8 -21.59 19.58 31.56
C LEU A 8 -21.42 21.08 31.79
N ILE A 9 -20.16 21.55 31.91
CA ILE A 9 -19.84 22.98 32.05
C ILE A 9 -20.25 23.74 30.79
N ALA A 10 -19.97 23.15 29.58
CA ALA A 10 -20.31 23.76 28.30
C ALA A 10 -21.82 23.88 28.04
N ILE A 11 -22.62 22.95 28.57
CA ILE A 11 -24.07 22.94 28.38
C ILE A 11 -24.78 23.93 29.34
N GLY A 12 -24.10 24.36 30.41
CA GLY A 12 -24.71 25.22 31.46
C GLY A 12 -25.88 24.57 32.18
N VAL A 13 -26.06 23.25 32.04
CA VAL A 13 -27.15 22.48 32.67
C VAL A 13 -26.55 21.61 33.75
N GLY A 14 -26.65 22.07 35.00
CA GLY A 14 -26.37 21.26 36.19
C GLY A 14 -27.46 20.24 36.40
N GLY A 15 -27.10 18.98 36.65
CA GLY A 15 -28.04 17.94 37.05
C GLY A 15 -27.99 16.66 36.23
N ALA A 16 -28.82 15.68 36.64
CA ALA A 16 -28.86 14.35 36.07
C ALA A 16 -29.19 14.32 34.55
N TYR A 17 -29.94 15.28 34.05
CA TYR A 17 -30.34 15.38 32.65
C TYR A 17 -29.16 15.79 31.75
N GLY A 18 -28.43 16.85 32.13
CA GLY A 18 -27.24 17.29 31.41
C GLY A 18 -26.16 16.20 31.37
N TYR A 19 -25.97 15.46 32.47
CA TYR A 19 -25.06 14.33 32.55
C TYR A 19 -25.45 13.21 31.58
N LYS A 20 -26.72 12.85 31.44
CA LYS A 20 -27.20 11.84 30.51
C LYS A 20 -26.91 12.24 29.05
N ILE A 21 -27.15 13.51 28.68
CA ILE A 21 -26.90 14.01 27.34
C ILE A 21 -25.39 13.95 27.03
N ALA A 22 -24.54 14.49 27.90
CA ALA A 22 -23.11 14.50 27.72
C ALA A 22 -22.54 13.07 27.60
N LYS A 23 -23.01 12.14 28.45
CA LYS A 23 -22.60 10.73 28.40
C LYS A 23 -23.01 10.06 27.09
N ARG A 24 -24.21 10.34 26.56
CA ARG A 24 -24.68 9.81 25.28
C ARG A 24 -23.84 10.34 24.13
N GLU A 25 -23.62 11.65 24.05
CA GLU A 25 -22.82 12.24 22.95
C GLU A 25 -21.36 11.72 22.92
N VAL A 26 -20.76 11.49 24.10
CA VAL A 26 -19.43 10.85 24.17
C VAL A 26 -19.48 9.39 23.73
N ALA A 27 -20.54 8.66 24.08
CA ALA A 27 -20.73 7.29 23.66
C ALA A 27 -20.94 7.19 22.14
N ASP A 28 -21.70 8.12 21.55
CA ASP A 28 -21.94 8.19 20.11
C ASP A 28 -20.62 8.43 19.35
N VAL A 29 -19.81 9.41 19.76
CA VAL A 29 -18.47 9.66 19.15
C VAL A 29 -17.56 8.45 19.30
N LYS A 30 -17.58 7.78 20.46
CA LYS A 30 -16.80 6.57 20.67
C LYS A 30 -17.23 5.44 19.72
N GLN A 31 -18.53 5.25 19.56
CA GLN A 31 -19.07 4.24 18.62
C GLN A 31 -18.68 4.56 17.18
N GLN A 32 -18.82 5.82 16.76
CA GLN A 32 -18.40 6.27 15.43
C GLN A 32 -16.90 6.06 15.19
N ALA A 33 -16.04 6.29 16.20
CA ALA A 33 -14.60 6.01 16.10
C ALA A 33 -14.32 4.51 15.92
N TYR A 34 -15.10 3.63 16.54
CA TYR A 34 -14.96 2.18 16.31
C TYR A 34 -15.42 1.77 14.90
N THR A 35 -16.49 2.37 14.37
CA THR A 35 -16.93 2.17 12.98
C THR A 35 -15.86 2.61 12.01
N LEU A 36 -15.35 3.83 12.15
CA LEU A 36 -14.25 4.36 11.34
C LEU A 36 -13.03 3.41 11.34
N LYS A 37 -12.67 2.90 12.53
CA LYS A 37 -11.59 1.92 12.68
C LYS A 37 -11.86 0.63 11.91
N ALA A 38 -13.09 0.14 11.95
CA ALA A 38 -13.47 -1.09 11.23
C ALA A 38 -13.42 -0.87 9.72
N ASP A 39 -13.93 0.27 9.24
CA ASP A 39 -13.92 0.61 7.81
C ASP A 39 -12.51 0.80 7.28
N LEU A 40 -11.64 1.48 8.02
CA LEU A 40 -10.21 1.60 7.68
C LEU A 40 -9.54 0.22 7.58
N LYS A 41 -9.86 -0.70 8.51
CA LYS A 41 -9.37 -2.08 8.46
C LYS A 41 -9.88 -2.81 7.22
N ASN A 42 -11.12 -2.57 6.81
CA ASN A 42 -11.70 -3.16 5.60
C ASN A 42 -11.01 -2.65 4.33
N VAL A 43 -10.71 -1.33 4.24
CA VAL A 43 -9.89 -0.77 3.15
C VAL A 43 -8.54 -1.47 3.05
N MET A 44 -7.83 -1.59 4.17
CA MET A 44 -6.53 -2.27 4.20
C MET A 44 -6.64 -3.76 3.83
N ALA A 45 -7.70 -4.44 4.24
CA ALA A 45 -7.95 -5.84 3.91
C ALA A 45 -8.24 -6.02 2.41
N GLY A 46 -9.04 -5.14 1.82
CA GLY A 46 -9.34 -5.14 0.38
C GLY A 46 -8.09 -4.90 -0.47
N LEU A 47 -7.28 -3.90 -0.10
CA LEU A 47 -5.99 -3.63 -0.77
C LEU A 47 -5.05 -4.85 -0.68
N LYS A 48 -4.93 -5.46 0.49
CA LYS A 48 -4.10 -6.65 0.70
C LYS A 48 -4.60 -7.86 -0.09
N ALA A 49 -5.91 -8.02 -0.21
CA ALA A 49 -6.54 -9.07 -1.00
C ALA A 49 -6.50 -8.77 -2.51
N GLN A 50 -6.07 -7.58 -2.91
CA GLN A 50 -6.11 -7.11 -4.30
C GLN A 50 -7.53 -7.19 -4.87
N ASP A 51 -8.52 -6.86 -4.06
CA ASP A 51 -9.93 -6.82 -4.42
C ASP A 51 -10.39 -5.36 -4.59
N PRO A 52 -10.45 -4.87 -5.84
CA PRO A 52 -10.84 -3.48 -6.11
C PRO A 52 -12.26 -3.16 -5.65
N VAL A 53 -13.19 -4.09 -5.83
CA VAL A 53 -14.62 -3.88 -5.49
C VAL A 53 -14.81 -3.79 -3.98
N ALA A 54 -14.18 -4.71 -3.24
CA ALA A 54 -14.23 -4.67 -1.78
C ALA A 54 -13.54 -3.41 -1.22
N THR A 55 -12.41 -3.00 -1.82
CA THR A 55 -11.69 -1.79 -1.41
C THR A 55 -12.51 -0.54 -1.66
N GLU A 56 -13.08 -0.39 -2.86
CA GLU A 56 -13.91 0.78 -3.21
C GLU A 56 -15.13 0.89 -2.28
N THR A 57 -15.83 -0.23 -2.05
CA THR A 57 -16.95 -0.29 -1.11
C THR A 57 -16.53 0.12 0.30
N ALA A 58 -15.37 -0.31 0.75
CA ALA A 58 -14.84 0.07 2.06
C ALA A 58 -14.44 1.55 2.13
N CYS A 59 -13.90 2.12 1.05
CA CYS A 59 -13.63 3.56 0.94
C CYS A 59 -14.92 4.38 1.02
N ASP A 60 -15.99 3.95 0.36
CA ASP A 60 -17.29 4.63 0.44
C ASP A 60 -17.88 4.59 1.86
N GLN A 61 -17.76 3.45 2.55
CA GLN A 61 -18.18 3.34 3.97
C GLN A 61 -17.34 4.24 4.86
N LEU A 62 -16.04 4.33 4.62
CA LEU A 62 -15.12 5.20 5.34
C LEU A 62 -15.50 6.68 5.17
N ASP A 63 -15.82 7.11 3.95
CA ASP A 63 -16.29 8.48 3.66
C ASP A 63 -17.57 8.81 4.43
N VAL A 64 -18.53 7.90 4.47
CA VAL A 64 -19.78 8.05 5.25
C VAL A 64 -19.47 8.15 6.74
N ALA A 65 -18.58 7.31 7.27
CA ALA A 65 -18.21 7.36 8.69
C ALA A 65 -17.52 8.68 9.07
N ILE A 66 -16.65 9.21 8.19
CA ILE A 66 -16.01 10.53 8.37
C ILE A 66 -17.06 11.65 8.40
N GLU A 67 -17.99 11.63 7.43
CA GLU A 67 -19.07 12.63 7.35
C GLU A 67 -19.95 12.59 8.61
N ASP A 68 -20.28 11.42 9.12
CA ASP A 68 -21.13 11.27 10.32
C ASP A 68 -20.44 11.79 11.58
N ILE A 69 -19.12 11.60 11.72
CA ILE A 69 -18.35 12.20 12.81
C ILE A 69 -18.35 13.73 12.69
N ASN A 70 -18.13 14.26 11.49
CA ASN A 70 -18.16 15.71 11.24
C ASN A 70 -19.54 16.30 11.57
N LYS A 71 -20.64 15.66 11.14
CA LYS A 71 -22.02 16.05 11.52
C LYS A 71 -22.23 16.04 13.03
N THR A 72 -21.62 15.09 13.74
CA THR A 72 -21.70 15.05 15.20
C THR A 72 -21.01 16.24 15.82
N PHE A 73 -19.83 16.64 15.36
CA PHE A 73 -19.14 17.84 15.85
C PHE A 73 -19.86 19.14 15.47
N ASP A 74 -20.75 19.13 14.49
CA ASP A 74 -21.58 20.27 14.13
C ASP A 74 -22.79 20.49 15.05
N LYS A 75 -23.14 19.53 15.90
CA LYS A 75 -24.21 19.70 16.89
C LYS A 75 -23.87 20.84 17.85
N LYS A 76 -24.93 21.55 18.32
CA LYS A 76 -24.81 22.71 19.22
C LYS A 76 -23.95 22.43 20.48
N ILE A 77 -24.01 21.21 21.00
CA ILE A 77 -23.25 20.81 22.19
C ILE A 77 -21.73 20.85 21.92
N TRP A 78 -21.29 20.30 20.80
CA TRP A 78 -19.89 20.26 20.42
C TRP A 78 -19.38 21.64 20.01
N LYS A 79 -20.18 22.45 19.29
CA LYS A 79 -19.87 23.86 18.99
C LYS A 79 -19.72 24.71 20.26
N THR A 80 -20.48 24.39 21.32
CA THR A 80 -20.32 25.06 22.61
C THR A 80 -19.07 24.58 23.34
N ALA A 81 -18.76 23.27 23.31
CA ALA A 81 -17.56 22.71 23.88
C ALA A 81 -16.29 23.25 23.19
N TYR A 82 -16.33 23.50 21.89
CA TYR A 82 -15.25 24.08 21.09
C TYR A 82 -14.77 25.46 21.60
N LYS A 83 -15.61 26.22 22.32
CA LYS A 83 -15.21 27.49 22.95
C LYS A 83 -14.28 27.33 24.17
N ILE A 84 -14.15 26.10 24.68
CA ILE A 84 -13.25 25.80 25.79
C ILE A 84 -11.87 25.38 25.18
N PRO A 85 -10.76 26.08 25.46
CA PRO A 85 -9.47 25.86 24.80
C PRO A 85 -8.99 24.42 24.75
N LYS A 86 -9.18 23.68 25.86
CA LYS A 86 -8.80 22.25 25.94
C LYS A 86 -9.61 21.36 25.00
N PHE A 87 -10.91 21.64 24.85
CA PHE A 87 -11.79 20.90 23.93
C PHE A 87 -11.56 21.27 22.48
N LYS A 88 -11.31 22.56 22.23
CA LYS A 88 -10.93 23.03 20.91
C LYS A 88 -9.74 22.21 20.40
N GLY A 89 -8.65 22.11 21.16
CA GLY A 89 -7.48 21.31 20.75
C GLY A 89 -7.82 19.85 20.45
N TYR A 90 -8.68 19.22 21.24
CA TYR A 90 -9.09 17.84 20.99
C TYR A 90 -9.95 17.66 19.73
N ILE A 91 -10.90 18.56 19.50
CA ILE A 91 -11.75 18.53 18.30
C ILE A 91 -10.91 18.80 17.06
N ASP A 92 -9.99 19.76 17.12
CA ASP A 92 -9.09 20.08 16.02
C ASP A 92 -8.19 18.89 15.69
N SER A 93 -7.59 18.21 16.68
CA SER A 93 -6.79 17.00 16.46
C SER A 93 -7.59 15.84 15.84
N VAL A 94 -8.86 15.66 16.27
CA VAL A 94 -9.72 14.63 15.65
C VAL A 94 -10.06 14.99 14.22
N LYS A 95 -10.38 16.25 13.93
CA LYS A 95 -10.64 16.70 12.55
C LYS A 95 -9.43 16.55 11.65
N GLU A 96 -8.24 16.87 12.15
CA GLU A 96 -6.99 16.65 11.45
C GLU A 96 -6.79 15.18 11.10
N LEU A 97 -7.01 14.28 12.07
CA LEU A 97 -6.95 12.83 11.81
C LEU A 97 -7.97 12.40 10.76
N LEU A 98 -9.22 12.89 10.83
CA LEU A 98 -10.24 12.57 9.82
C LEU A 98 -9.82 13.02 8.42
N ASN A 99 -9.21 14.20 8.30
CA ASN A 99 -8.68 14.69 7.03
C ASN A 99 -7.56 13.77 6.50
N LEU A 100 -6.62 13.36 7.36
CA LEU A 100 -5.55 12.42 6.96
C LEU A 100 -6.11 11.06 6.52
N VAL A 101 -7.15 10.57 7.18
CA VAL A 101 -7.84 9.33 6.77
C VAL A 101 -8.56 9.51 5.44
N GLN A 102 -9.17 10.67 5.21
CA GLN A 102 -9.79 11.02 3.92
C GLN A 102 -8.76 11.09 2.81
N GLU A 103 -7.62 11.75 3.05
CA GLU A 103 -6.49 11.81 2.10
C GLU A 103 -5.93 10.42 1.79
N ALA A 104 -5.79 9.54 2.80
CA ALA A 104 -5.38 8.15 2.57
C ALA A 104 -6.36 7.37 1.68
N SER A 105 -7.66 7.61 1.84
CA SER A 105 -8.69 7.02 0.99
C SER A 105 -8.63 7.57 -0.44
N SER A 106 -8.67 8.89 -0.59
CA SER A 106 -8.77 9.57 -1.89
C SER A 106 -7.48 9.50 -2.71
N ASP A 107 -6.32 9.64 -2.05
CA ASP A 107 -5.06 9.88 -2.74
C ASP A 107 -4.15 8.65 -2.79
N ILE A 108 -4.48 7.59 -2.03
CA ILE A 108 -3.72 6.33 -2.02
C ILE A 108 -4.63 5.16 -2.40
N ALA A 109 -5.71 4.91 -1.62
CA ALA A 109 -6.50 3.70 -1.81
C ALA A 109 -7.24 3.70 -3.15
N ARG A 110 -7.97 4.76 -3.50
CA ARG A 110 -8.71 4.85 -4.76
C ARG A 110 -7.83 4.84 -6.01
N PRO A 111 -6.70 5.58 -6.09
CA PRO A 111 -5.77 5.44 -7.21
C PRO A 111 -5.20 4.02 -7.34
N THR A 112 -4.91 3.36 -6.22
CA THR A 112 -4.48 1.95 -6.21
C THR A 112 -5.57 1.03 -6.79
N VAL A 113 -6.83 1.23 -6.40
CA VAL A 113 -7.98 0.50 -6.95
C VAL A 113 -8.12 0.72 -8.45
N ALA A 114 -7.98 1.96 -8.92
CA ALA A 114 -8.06 2.29 -10.35
C ALA A 114 -6.99 1.52 -11.16
N VAL A 115 -5.74 1.52 -10.68
CA VAL A 115 -4.66 0.78 -11.34
C VAL A 115 -4.91 -0.74 -11.28
N LEU A 116 -5.40 -1.29 -10.16
CA LEU A 116 -5.73 -2.71 -10.06
C LEU A 116 -6.87 -3.12 -11.01
N ASN A 117 -7.84 -2.24 -11.27
CA ASN A 117 -8.93 -2.48 -12.21
C ASN A 117 -8.45 -2.47 -13.66
N ASP A 118 -7.67 -1.44 -14.04
CA ASP A 118 -7.21 -1.25 -15.41
C ASP A 118 -6.06 -2.20 -15.77
N TYR A 119 -5.23 -2.53 -14.80
CA TYR A 119 -4.02 -3.35 -14.92
C TYR A 119 -3.98 -4.42 -13.83
N PRO A 120 -4.85 -5.42 -13.85
CA PRO A 120 -4.85 -6.48 -12.82
C PRO A 120 -3.50 -7.20 -12.81
N LEU A 121 -3.04 -7.62 -11.62
CA LEU A 121 -1.75 -8.32 -11.48
C LEU A 121 -1.67 -9.62 -12.29
N SER A 122 -2.81 -10.24 -12.56
CA SER A 122 -2.90 -11.39 -13.48
C SER A 122 -2.48 -11.04 -14.91
N GLY A 123 -2.64 -9.78 -15.32
CA GLY A 123 -2.21 -9.24 -16.61
C GLY A 123 -0.72 -8.92 -16.71
N LEU A 124 0.04 -9.06 -15.60
CA LEU A 124 1.49 -8.89 -15.62
C LEU A 124 2.19 -9.95 -16.49
N LYS A 125 1.69 -11.19 -16.44
CA LYS A 125 2.13 -12.27 -17.29
C LYS A 125 1.22 -12.34 -18.51
N VAL A 126 1.80 -12.28 -19.69
CA VAL A 126 1.16 -12.52 -20.99
C VAL A 126 1.67 -13.83 -21.57
N ASP A 127 1.03 -14.35 -22.65
CA ASP A 127 1.33 -15.67 -23.21
C ASP A 127 2.83 -15.88 -23.47
N ASP A 128 3.47 -14.89 -24.07
CA ASP A 128 4.87 -14.97 -24.49
C ASP A 128 5.81 -14.11 -23.60
N GLY A 129 5.42 -13.78 -22.35
CA GLY A 129 6.31 -13.01 -21.49
C GLY A 129 5.62 -12.14 -20.44
N PHE A 130 5.96 -10.85 -20.41
CA PHE A 130 5.53 -9.89 -19.40
C PHE A 130 5.02 -8.58 -20.01
N SER A 131 3.97 -8.01 -19.42
CA SER A 131 3.38 -6.74 -19.85
C SER A 131 4.19 -5.54 -19.32
N ILE A 132 4.96 -4.89 -20.19
CA ILE A 132 5.66 -3.62 -19.88
C ILE A 132 4.65 -2.53 -19.48
N THR A 133 3.50 -2.49 -20.14
CA THR A 133 2.45 -1.50 -19.85
C THR A 133 1.94 -1.63 -18.42
N THR A 134 1.67 -2.86 -17.98
CA THR A 134 1.26 -3.13 -16.60
C THR A 134 2.34 -2.72 -15.60
N ILE A 135 3.60 -3.06 -15.87
CA ILE A 135 4.73 -2.68 -15.01
C ILE A 135 4.85 -1.15 -14.91
N ASN A 136 4.72 -0.43 -16.04
CA ASN A 136 4.78 1.03 -16.05
C ASN A 136 3.63 1.65 -15.25
N ALA A 137 2.41 1.10 -15.36
CA ALA A 137 1.27 1.59 -14.59
C ALA A 137 1.53 1.49 -13.07
N TYR A 138 2.08 0.37 -12.62
CA TYR A 138 2.45 0.21 -11.20
C TYR A 138 3.61 1.12 -10.78
N LEU A 139 4.63 1.31 -11.61
CA LEU A 139 5.72 2.25 -11.31
C LEU A 139 5.18 3.68 -11.15
N SER A 140 4.34 4.13 -12.08
CA SER A 140 3.74 5.46 -12.02
C SER A 140 2.86 5.63 -10.78
N LEU A 141 2.08 4.60 -10.41
CA LEU A 141 1.31 4.60 -9.16
C LEU A 141 2.24 4.76 -7.95
N LEU A 142 3.31 3.97 -7.92
CA LEU A 142 4.28 4.00 -6.83
C LEU A 142 4.91 5.38 -6.68
N GLU A 143 5.33 6.01 -7.75
CA GLU A 143 5.91 7.36 -7.73
C GLU A 143 4.91 8.43 -7.27
N ASP A 144 3.61 8.26 -7.60
CA ASP A 144 2.55 9.21 -7.22
C ASP A 144 2.16 9.09 -5.73
N ILE A 145 2.06 7.86 -5.19
CA ILE A 145 1.57 7.65 -3.82
C ILE A 145 2.65 7.77 -2.74
N GLU A 146 3.94 7.56 -3.07
CA GLU A 146 5.05 7.64 -2.10
C GLU A 146 5.07 8.95 -1.29
N PRO A 147 5.10 10.14 -1.90
CA PRO A 147 5.14 11.39 -1.14
C PRO A 147 3.88 11.62 -0.30
N LYS A 148 2.74 11.06 -0.73
CA LYS A 148 1.46 11.14 0.00
C LYS A 148 1.48 10.26 1.25
N ILE A 149 2.05 9.05 1.16
CA ILE A 149 2.25 8.17 2.30
C ILE A 149 3.15 8.84 3.33
N ASP A 150 4.29 9.38 2.91
CA ASP A 150 5.24 10.06 3.80
C ASP A 150 4.61 11.27 4.50
N HIS A 151 3.82 12.04 3.76
CA HIS A 151 3.06 13.16 4.32
C HIS A 151 2.10 12.67 5.41
N ILE A 152 1.27 11.67 5.11
CA ILE A 152 0.27 11.13 6.04
C ILE A 152 0.94 10.55 7.28
N VAL A 153 2.00 9.74 7.14
CA VAL A 153 2.74 9.15 8.27
C VAL A 153 3.33 10.23 9.15
N THR A 154 3.95 11.24 8.55
CA THR A 154 4.55 12.37 9.28
C THR A 154 3.49 13.15 10.03
N ALA A 155 2.38 13.50 9.39
CA ALA A 155 1.28 14.23 9.98
C ALA A 155 0.59 13.42 11.09
N MET A 156 0.33 12.12 10.88
CA MET A 156 -0.24 11.24 11.92
C MET A 156 0.58 11.21 13.20
N ASN A 157 1.92 11.24 13.10
CA ASN A 157 2.81 11.25 14.25
C ASN A 157 2.78 12.57 15.04
N GLN A 158 2.27 13.65 14.44
CA GLN A 158 2.12 14.97 15.08
C GLN A 158 0.75 15.15 15.75
N VAL A 159 -0.24 14.35 15.37
CA VAL A 159 -1.60 14.42 15.95
C VAL A 159 -1.57 13.94 17.39
N ASN A 160 -2.06 14.77 18.31
CA ASN A 160 -2.19 14.42 19.72
C ASN A 160 -3.65 14.23 20.13
N LEU A 161 -4.07 12.99 20.20
CA LEU A 161 -5.45 12.64 20.57
C LEU A 161 -5.67 12.52 22.07
N PRO A 162 -6.86 12.88 22.55
CA PRO A 162 -7.24 12.70 23.94
C PRO A 162 -7.47 11.22 24.31
N MET A 163 -7.41 10.94 25.61
CA MET A 163 -7.90 9.68 26.20
C MET A 163 -7.21 8.38 25.76
N GLY A 164 -5.93 8.43 25.44
CA GLY A 164 -5.18 7.23 25.09
C GLY A 164 -5.46 6.71 23.66
N LEU A 165 -6.14 7.49 22.82
CA LEU A 165 -6.34 7.15 21.41
C LEU A 165 -5.04 7.24 20.59
N ASN A 166 -3.97 7.83 21.16
CA ASN A 166 -2.65 7.87 20.53
C ASN A 166 -2.08 6.48 20.23
N SER A 167 -2.38 5.47 21.08
CA SER A 167 -1.94 4.09 20.80
C SER A 167 -2.58 3.51 19.53
N MET A 168 -3.80 3.92 19.22
CA MET A 168 -4.48 3.49 17.98
C MET A 168 -3.80 4.09 16.76
N ILE A 169 -3.39 5.36 16.81
CA ILE A 169 -2.64 6.00 15.71
C ILE A 169 -1.27 5.34 15.55
N ALA A 170 -0.56 5.09 16.66
CA ALA A 170 0.74 4.45 16.63
C ALA A 170 0.69 3.07 15.95
N ASP A 171 -0.33 2.27 16.23
CA ASP A 171 -0.51 0.97 15.60
C ASP A 171 -0.69 1.09 14.07
N TYR A 172 -1.46 2.08 13.61
CA TYR A 172 -1.66 2.31 12.17
C TYR A 172 -0.44 2.95 11.50
N SER A 173 0.24 3.90 12.14
CA SER A 173 1.47 4.49 11.60
C SER A 173 2.57 3.43 11.43
N VAL A 174 2.71 2.50 12.36
CA VAL A 174 3.63 1.35 12.23
C VAL A 174 3.22 0.42 11.08
N GLN A 175 1.92 0.14 10.91
CA GLN A 175 1.45 -0.68 9.80
C GLN A 175 1.71 -0.01 8.45
N ILE A 176 1.40 1.27 8.31
CA ILE A 176 1.67 2.04 7.10
C ILE A 176 3.19 2.10 6.84
N ALA A 177 4.01 2.39 7.87
CA ALA A 177 5.47 2.41 7.76
C ALA A 177 6.04 1.03 7.37
N SER A 178 5.42 -0.08 7.79
CA SER A 178 5.85 -1.41 7.34
C SER A 178 5.54 -1.66 5.86
N MET A 179 4.52 -1.00 5.31
CA MET A 179 4.21 -1.05 3.88
C MET A 179 5.22 -0.25 3.06
N THR A 180 5.80 0.85 3.59
CA THR A 180 6.81 1.65 2.88
C THR A 180 8.08 0.85 2.57
N GLY A 181 8.54 0.01 3.48
CA GLY A 181 9.71 -0.86 3.22
C GLY A 181 9.50 -1.87 2.08
N SER A 182 8.29 -2.41 1.93
CA SER A 182 7.95 -3.27 0.78
C SER A 182 7.86 -2.46 -0.52
N TYR A 183 7.51 -1.23 -0.42
CA TYR A 183 7.36 -0.25 -1.45
C TYR A 183 8.71 0.16 -2.04
N ASP A 184 9.67 0.52 -1.19
CA ASP A 184 11.05 0.83 -1.60
C ASP A 184 11.66 -0.34 -2.38
N ASN A 185 11.47 -1.57 -1.90
CA ASN A 185 11.92 -2.77 -2.58
C ASN A 185 11.31 -2.93 -3.99
N LEU A 186 10.00 -2.62 -4.14
CA LEU A 186 9.33 -2.67 -5.45
C LEU A 186 9.84 -1.57 -6.38
N LYS A 187 10.04 -0.37 -5.86
CA LYS A 187 10.55 0.79 -6.61
C LYS A 187 11.96 0.54 -7.14
N GLU A 188 12.80 -0.14 -6.37
CA GLU A 188 14.13 -0.57 -6.83
C GLU A 188 14.06 -1.77 -7.79
N PHE A 189 13.21 -2.74 -7.51
CA PHE A 189 13.11 -3.98 -8.30
C PHE A 189 12.51 -3.76 -9.68
N LEU A 190 11.42 -3.01 -9.80
CA LEU A 190 10.68 -2.90 -11.06
C LEU A 190 11.50 -2.30 -12.21
N PRO A 191 12.34 -1.25 -12.05
CA PRO A 191 13.21 -0.75 -13.10
C PRO A 191 14.27 -1.77 -13.53
N LEU A 192 14.82 -2.52 -12.56
CA LEU A 192 15.77 -3.61 -12.86
C LEU A 192 15.07 -4.73 -13.63
N PHE A 193 13.86 -5.08 -13.21
CA PHE A 193 13.05 -6.08 -13.91
C PHE A 193 12.69 -5.65 -15.33
N LYS A 194 12.30 -4.38 -15.54
CA LYS A 194 12.10 -3.82 -16.88
C LYS A 194 13.35 -3.96 -17.76
N THR A 195 14.50 -3.62 -17.22
CA THR A 195 15.78 -3.79 -17.93
C THR A 195 16.04 -5.25 -18.27
N PHE A 196 15.76 -6.16 -17.33
CA PHE A 196 15.90 -7.61 -17.52
C PHE A 196 14.97 -8.14 -18.62
N ILE A 197 13.73 -7.68 -18.70
CA ILE A 197 12.76 -8.12 -19.72
C ILE A 197 12.85 -7.33 -21.03
N GLY A 198 13.91 -6.52 -21.22
CA GLY A 198 14.22 -5.89 -22.50
C GLY A 198 13.35 -4.70 -22.86
N ASP A 199 12.91 -3.89 -21.86
CA ASP A 199 12.22 -2.63 -22.13
C ASP A 199 13.09 -1.69 -22.93
N GLY A 200 12.67 -1.34 -24.15
CA GLY A 200 13.39 -0.47 -25.08
C GLY A 200 14.68 -1.04 -25.65
N SER A 201 15.04 -2.30 -25.38
CA SER A 201 16.27 -2.91 -25.93
C SER A 201 16.21 -4.44 -25.94
N ASP A 202 16.83 -5.06 -26.97
CA ASP A 202 16.97 -6.52 -27.02
C ASP A 202 17.91 -7.02 -25.93
N ARG A 203 17.49 -8.04 -25.19
CA ARG A 203 18.29 -8.77 -24.22
C ARG A 203 18.45 -10.21 -24.68
N THR A 204 19.66 -10.72 -24.70
CA THR A 204 19.94 -12.12 -25.00
C THR A 204 20.65 -12.75 -23.82
N TYR A 205 20.04 -13.80 -23.28
CA TYR A 205 20.57 -14.56 -22.15
C TYR A 205 21.03 -15.93 -22.64
N LEU A 206 22.19 -16.36 -22.16
CA LEU A 206 22.66 -17.72 -22.33
C LEU A 206 22.06 -18.58 -21.21
N LEU A 207 21.35 -19.64 -21.59
CA LEU A 207 20.80 -20.62 -20.68
C LEU A 207 21.59 -21.91 -20.76
N ALA A 208 22.19 -22.34 -19.66
CA ALA A 208 22.85 -23.64 -19.53
C ALA A 208 21.92 -24.59 -18.71
N ALA A 209 21.41 -25.63 -19.37
CA ALA A 209 20.65 -26.66 -18.70
C ALA A 209 21.58 -27.66 -18.05
N GLN A 210 21.59 -27.71 -16.70
CA GLN A 210 22.47 -28.55 -15.91
C GLN A 210 21.76 -29.84 -15.48
N ASN A 211 22.48 -30.96 -15.62
CA ASN A 211 22.06 -32.23 -15.07
C ASN A 211 22.55 -32.35 -13.61
N SER A 212 21.62 -32.24 -12.66
CA SER A 212 21.92 -32.33 -11.23
C SER A 212 22.33 -33.73 -10.75
N SER A 213 22.12 -34.77 -11.57
CA SER A 213 22.56 -36.14 -11.25
C SER A 213 24.08 -36.33 -11.39
N GLU A 214 24.76 -35.39 -12.06
CA GLU A 214 26.22 -35.39 -12.18
C GLU A 214 26.79 -34.34 -11.22
N ILE A 215 27.33 -34.80 -10.10
CA ILE A 215 27.86 -33.91 -9.05
C ILE A 215 29.15 -33.26 -9.53
N ARG A 216 29.15 -31.93 -9.69
CA ARG A 216 30.31 -31.08 -9.98
C ARG A 216 30.34 -29.87 -9.05
N ALA A 217 31.47 -29.20 -8.94
CA ALA A 217 31.65 -28.03 -8.10
C ALA A 217 30.68 -26.87 -8.44
N SER A 218 30.17 -26.80 -9.68
CA SER A 218 29.21 -25.83 -10.19
C SER A 218 27.73 -26.24 -9.99
N GLY A 219 27.44 -27.35 -9.28
CA GLY A 219 26.08 -27.82 -9.00
C GLY A 219 25.51 -28.85 -9.99
N GLY A 220 26.17 -29.09 -11.12
CA GLY A 220 25.75 -30.09 -12.12
C GLY A 220 26.55 -30.00 -13.40
N PHE A 221 26.36 -30.95 -14.31
CA PHE A 221 26.97 -30.92 -15.64
C PHE A 221 26.08 -30.18 -16.63
N PRO A 222 26.56 -29.11 -17.32
CA PRO A 222 25.77 -28.42 -18.33
C PRO A 222 25.65 -29.33 -19.58
N GLY A 223 24.51 -30.00 -19.72
CA GLY A 223 24.26 -30.94 -20.83
C GLY A 223 23.88 -30.24 -22.13
N SER A 224 23.24 -29.08 -22.06
CA SER A 224 22.89 -28.29 -23.23
C SER A 224 22.96 -26.79 -22.96
N ILE A 225 23.21 -26.04 -24.00
CA ILE A 225 23.25 -24.57 -23.96
C ILE A 225 22.32 -24.02 -25.04
N GLY A 226 21.57 -23.01 -24.70
CA GLY A 226 20.69 -22.32 -25.61
C GLY A 226 20.61 -20.82 -25.28
N THR A 227 19.83 -20.09 -26.04
CA THR A 227 19.63 -18.66 -25.83
C THR A 227 18.15 -18.37 -25.55
N ILE A 228 17.92 -17.38 -24.70
CA ILE A 228 16.61 -16.74 -24.54
C ILE A 228 16.81 -15.29 -24.94
N ARG A 229 16.01 -14.84 -25.91
CA ARG A 229 15.94 -13.42 -26.27
C ARG A 229 14.66 -12.85 -25.67
N ILE A 230 14.79 -11.67 -25.05
CA ILE A 230 13.65 -10.93 -24.52
C ILE A 230 13.69 -9.53 -25.10
N ARG A 231 12.58 -9.10 -25.70
CA ARG A 231 12.39 -7.77 -26.25
C ARG A 231 11.02 -7.25 -25.89
N ASP A 232 10.97 -6.07 -25.29
CA ASP A 232 9.73 -5.42 -24.87
C ASP A 232 8.79 -6.36 -24.10
N GLY A 233 9.38 -7.16 -23.19
CA GLY A 233 8.67 -8.16 -22.39
C GLY A 233 8.43 -9.50 -23.09
N VAL A 234 8.52 -9.56 -24.40
CA VAL A 234 8.27 -10.80 -25.18
C VAL A 234 9.50 -11.71 -25.14
N LEU A 235 9.28 -12.96 -24.73
CA LEU A 235 10.31 -13.98 -24.56
C LEU A 235 10.32 -14.93 -25.76
N THR A 236 11.47 -15.08 -26.39
CA THR A 236 11.69 -16.03 -27.49
C THR A 236 12.79 -17.00 -27.08
N ILE A 237 12.46 -18.30 -27.10
CA ILE A 237 13.42 -19.36 -26.81
C ILE A 237 14.15 -19.72 -28.10
N GLY A 238 15.47 -19.63 -28.09
CA GLY A 238 16.34 -20.05 -29.20
C GLY A 238 16.61 -21.55 -29.16
N ASN A 239 17.38 -22.00 -30.13
CA ASN A 239 17.77 -23.41 -30.22
C ASN A 239 18.71 -23.79 -29.09
N PHE A 240 18.52 -24.97 -28.53
CA PHE A 240 19.41 -25.59 -27.58
C PHE A 240 20.30 -26.62 -28.33
N SER A 241 21.60 -26.54 -28.04
CA SER A 241 22.59 -27.44 -28.57
C SER A 241 23.31 -28.18 -27.45
N SER A 242 23.66 -29.43 -27.68
CA SER A 242 24.51 -30.16 -26.75
C SER A 242 25.87 -29.46 -26.57
N VAL A 243 26.35 -29.39 -25.32
CA VAL A 243 27.69 -28.81 -25.03
C VAL A 243 28.80 -29.58 -25.77
N TYR A 244 28.60 -30.85 -26.04
CA TYR A 244 29.56 -31.63 -26.84
C TYR A 244 29.66 -31.11 -28.28
N THR A 245 28.58 -30.70 -28.91
CA THR A 245 28.57 -30.12 -30.24
C THR A 245 29.25 -28.76 -30.26
N VAL A 246 29.06 -27.94 -29.22
CA VAL A 246 29.73 -26.62 -29.11
C VAL A 246 31.22 -26.76 -28.87
N SER A 247 31.66 -27.74 -28.07
CA SER A 247 33.09 -28.01 -27.83
C SER A 247 33.86 -28.33 -29.11
N TYR A 248 33.24 -29.06 -30.02
CA TYR A 248 33.92 -29.42 -31.27
C TYR A 248 34.15 -28.22 -32.22
N THR A 249 33.39 -27.16 -32.11
CA THR A 249 33.59 -25.96 -32.96
C THR A 249 34.65 -24.98 -32.44
N HIS A 250 35.07 -25.10 -31.16
CA HIS A 250 36.00 -24.18 -30.51
C HIS A 250 37.36 -24.81 -30.09
N LEU A 251 37.58 -26.10 -30.28
CA LEU A 251 38.79 -26.81 -29.85
C LEU A 251 39.79 -27.09 -30.99
N THR A 252 39.89 -26.23 -31.99
CA THR A 252 41.15 -26.15 -32.76
C THR A 252 42.04 -25.08 -32.12
N LEU A 253 42.65 -25.40 -30.98
CA LEU A 253 43.85 -24.68 -30.57
C LEU A 253 44.88 -24.84 -31.71
N PRO A 254 45.50 -23.75 -32.24
CA PRO A 254 46.61 -23.87 -33.17
C PRO A 254 47.72 -24.59 -32.42
N THR A 255 48.04 -25.79 -32.89
CA THR A 255 49.22 -26.50 -32.45
C THR A 255 50.40 -25.66 -32.91
N ILE A 256 51.04 -24.93 -32.01
CA ILE A 256 52.33 -24.30 -32.28
C ILE A 256 53.31 -25.45 -32.41
N ARG A 257 53.83 -25.64 -33.61
CA ARG A 257 55.05 -26.44 -33.91
C ARG A 257 56.26 -25.61 -33.65
#